data_0fc372457fc2231e016fb01f12526234
#
_entry.id   0fc372457fc2231e016fb01f12526234
#
_cell.length_a   1.000
_cell.length_b   1.000
_cell.length_c   1.000
_cell.angle_alpha   90.00
_cell.angle_beta   90.00
_cell.angle_gamma   90.00
#
_symmetry.space_group_name_H-M   'P 1'
#
loop_
_entity.id
_entity.type
_entity.pdbx_description
1 polymer ?
#
loop_
_entity_poly.entity_id
_entity_poly.type
_entity_poly.pdbx_seq_one_letter_code
_entity_poly.pdbx_strand_id
1 'polypeptide(L)'
;DTFLDIPYDTFAAMTLPHILKSTTHFSLQTPLPPSPPLVIDAKLPIYIYTFYNLDVEWDSSILANRILLLEPSFFNRYPVSEATINFIIALSKNIKGIQIIVGEFDAVFSPSLHAQIRYKEHPAFSHFKGHKCQRDWMFEHVSGYYPSFFSYWKKCQKFLTLLED
;
A
#
# COMPACT_ATOMS: atom_id res chain seq x y z
N ASP A 1 -7.66 -0.31 -38.82
CA ASP A 1 -6.93 -1.09 -37.80
C ASP A 1 -7.31 -2.57 -37.94
N THR A 2 -6.43 -3.33 -38.58
CA THR A 2 -6.71 -4.70 -39.00
C THR A 2 -6.95 -5.69 -37.84
N PHE A 3 -6.63 -5.33 -36.62
CA PHE A 3 -6.83 -6.20 -35.45
C PHE A 3 -8.22 -6.05 -34.80
N LEU A 4 -8.85 -4.89 -34.94
CA LEU A 4 -10.12 -4.62 -34.27
C LEU A 4 -11.36 -4.99 -35.12
N ASP A 5 -11.16 -5.29 -36.40
CA ASP A 5 -12.22 -5.49 -37.38
C ASP A 5 -12.24 -6.91 -37.94
N ILE A 6 -11.88 -7.90 -37.13
CA ILE A 6 -11.94 -9.32 -37.53
C ILE A 6 -12.66 -10.17 -36.47
N PRO A 7 -13.41 -11.21 -36.91
CA PRO A 7 -14.06 -12.15 -36.01
C PRO A 7 -13.07 -12.83 -35.06
N TYR A 8 -13.49 -13.11 -33.85
CA TYR A 8 -12.66 -13.76 -32.82
C TYR A 8 -12.07 -15.10 -33.27
N ASP A 9 -12.78 -15.89 -34.04
CA ASP A 9 -12.29 -17.17 -34.55
C ASP A 9 -11.11 -17.00 -35.52
N THR A 10 -11.18 -15.96 -36.38
CA THR A 10 -10.08 -15.58 -37.26
C THR A 10 -8.91 -15.05 -36.44
N PHE A 11 -9.19 -14.28 -35.38
CA PHE A 11 -8.17 -13.72 -34.49
C PHE A 11 -7.39 -14.81 -33.76
N ALA A 12 -8.07 -15.86 -33.29
CA ALA A 12 -7.44 -16.99 -32.59
C ALA A 12 -6.49 -17.79 -33.51
N ALA A 13 -6.75 -17.82 -34.82
CA ALA A 13 -5.94 -18.50 -35.82
C ALA A 13 -4.78 -17.65 -36.38
N MET A 14 -4.72 -16.34 -36.06
CA MET A 14 -3.69 -15.43 -36.57
C MET A 14 -2.33 -15.69 -35.94
N THR A 15 -1.30 -15.69 -36.78
CA THR A 15 0.09 -15.67 -36.29
C THR A 15 0.40 -14.33 -35.64
N LEU A 16 1.01 -14.35 -34.46
CA LEU A 16 1.44 -13.13 -33.78
C LEU A 16 2.35 -12.28 -34.70
N PRO A 17 2.03 -11.01 -34.95
CA PRO A 17 2.88 -10.12 -35.73
C PRO A 17 4.30 -10.07 -35.17
N HIS A 18 5.29 -9.98 -36.07
CA HIS A 18 6.70 -9.99 -35.68
C HIS A 18 7.03 -8.89 -34.65
N ILE A 19 6.44 -7.71 -34.79
CA ILE A 19 6.64 -6.59 -33.86
C ILE A 19 6.20 -6.90 -32.42
N LEU A 20 5.23 -7.78 -32.23
CA LEU A 20 4.75 -8.22 -30.91
C LEU A 20 5.57 -9.39 -30.36
N LYS A 21 6.46 -10.01 -31.18
CA LYS A 21 7.35 -11.08 -30.74
C LYS A 21 8.66 -10.54 -30.15
N SER A 22 9.01 -9.29 -30.45
CA SER A 22 10.17 -8.63 -29.87
C SER A 22 9.80 -8.07 -28.51
N THR A 23 10.42 -8.56 -27.44
CA THR A 23 10.24 -8.02 -26.10
C THR A 23 11.47 -7.20 -25.73
N THR A 24 11.23 -5.96 -25.29
CA THR A 24 12.27 -5.16 -24.67
C THR A 24 12.12 -5.31 -23.15
N HIS A 25 13.18 -5.74 -22.49
CA HIS A 25 13.19 -5.80 -21.05
C HIS A 25 13.30 -4.37 -20.49
N PHE A 26 12.25 -3.93 -19.82
CA PHE A 26 12.28 -2.69 -19.03
C PHE A 26 12.69 -3.02 -17.60
N SER A 27 13.74 -2.37 -17.12
CA SER A 27 14.07 -2.36 -15.70
C SER A 27 13.43 -1.10 -15.09
N LEU A 28 12.27 -1.28 -14.48
CA LEU A 28 11.62 -0.22 -13.74
C LEU A 28 12.23 -0.15 -12.34
N GLN A 29 12.67 1.04 -11.95
CA GLN A 29 13.19 1.30 -10.61
C GLN A 29 12.42 2.43 -9.96
N THR A 30 12.09 2.26 -8.70
CA THR A 30 11.47 3.32 -7.91
C THR A 30 12.56 4.20 -7.32
N PRO A 31 12.56 5.52 -7.58
CA PRO A 31 13.52 6.45 -6.99
C PRO A 31 13.11 6.75 -5.54
N LEU A 32 13.58 5.93 -4.61
CA LEU A 32 13.35 6.15 -3.17
C LEU A 32 14.16 7.34 -2.67
N PRO A 33 13.61 8.14 -1.74
CA PRO A 33 14.32 9.27 -1.15
C PRO A 33 15.48 8.81 -0.27
N PRO A 34 16.46 9.69 0.01
CA PRO A 34 17.47 9.40 1.03
C PRO A 34 16.79 9.24 2.40
N SER A 35 17.27 8.27 3.18
CA SER A 35 16.76 8.00 4.52
C SER A 35 17.59 8.76 5.56
N PRO A 36 17.00 9.69 6.32
CA PRO A 36 17.68 10.26 7.47
C PRO A 36 17.85 9.19 8.57
N PRO A 37 18.76 9.42 9.53
CA PRO A 37 18.81 8.58 10.73
C PRO A 37 17.46 8.57 11.46
N LEU A 38 16.99 7.38 11.83
CA LEU A 38 15.77 7.23 12.62
C LEU A 38 15.99 7.76 14.04
N VAL A 39 15.10 8.64 14.49
CA VAL A 39 15.09 9.18 15.84
C VAL A 39 13.88 8.65 16.59
N ILE A 40 14.10 7.90 17.67
CA ILE A 40 13.04 7.32 18.49
C ILE A 40 13.17 7.81 19.94
N ASP A 41 12.10 8.35 20.49
CA ASP A 41 11.91 8.45 21.92
C ASP A 41 11.47 7.09 22.47
N ALA A 42 12.31 6.43 23.24
CA ALA A 42 12.07 5.09 23.77
C ALA A 42 10.88 5.02 24.76
N LYS A 43 10.37 6.16 25.23
CA LYS A 43 9.21 6.24 26.14
C LYS A 43 7.87 6.27 25.41
N LEU A 44 7.91 6.47 24.08
CA LEU A 44 6.71 6.66 23.27
C LEU A 44 6.44 5.43 22.40
N PRO A 45 5.18 5.10 22.13
CA PRO A 45 4.85 4.08 21.16
C PRO A 45 5.32 4.46 19.76
N ILE A 46 5.52 3.45 18.91
CA ILE A 46 5.96 3.60 17.54
C ILE A 46 4.79 3.27 16.61
N TYR A 47 4.35 4.22 15.81
CA TYR A 47 3.30 4.03 14.81
C TYR A 47 3.93 3.95 13.43
N ILE A 48 3.83 2.77 12.81
CA ILE A 48 4.34 2.55 11.47
C ILE A 48 3.21 2.78 10.47
N TYR A 49 3.41 3.76 9.63
CA TYR A 49 2.60 4.05 8.47
C TYR A 49 3.19 3.39 7.24
N THR A 50 2.33 2.91 6.39
CA THR A 50 2.65 2.51 5.02
C THR A 50 1.97 3.46 4.05
N PHE A 51 2.37 3.46 2.79
CA PHE A 51 1.71 4.28 1.78
C PHE A 51 0.24 3.86 1.49
N TYR A 52 -0.21 2.74 2.04
CA TYR A 52 -1.63 2.32 2.00
C TYR A 52 -2.47 2.91 3.13
N ASN A 53 -1.84 3.45 4.17
CA ASN A 53 -2.57 4.02 5.30
C ASN A 53 -1.88 5.30 5.81
N LEU A 54 -1.98 6.37 5.07
CA LEU A 54 -1.52 7.71 5.48
C LEU A 54 -2.69 8.48 6.13
N ASP A 55 -3.31 7.84 7.13
CA ASP A 55 -4.42 8.39 7.89
C ASP A 55 -3.92 9.39 8.94
N VAL A 56 -4.31 10.65 8.78
CA VAL A 56 -3.91 11.75 9.67
C VAL A 56 -4.58 11.67 11.04
N GLU A 57 -5.75 11.02 11.12
CA GLU A 57 -6.54 10.91 12.35
C GLU A 57 -6.16 9.69 13.19
N TRP A 58 -5.38 8.74 12.63
CA TRP A 58 -5.03 7.54 13.36
C TRP A 58 -4.27 7.84 14.65
N ASP A 59 -5.00 7.73 15.78
CA ASP A 59 -4.50 8.02 17.12
C ASP A 59 -3.76 9.39 17.19
N SER A 60 -4.31 10.41 16.50
CA SER A 60 -3.67 11.73 16.33
C SER A 60 -3.43 12.46 17.65
N SER A 61 -4.24 12.19 18.67
CA SER A 61 -4.10 12.75 20.02
C SER A 61 -2.98 12.10 20.86
N ILE A 62 -2.49 10.91 20.45
CA ILE A 62 -1.44 10.18 21.17
C ILE A 62 -0.08 10.71 20.75
N LEU A 63 0.75 11.10 21.75
CA LEU A 63 2.15 11.42 21.50
C LEU A 63 2.91 10.12 21.15
N ALA A 64 3.53 10.08 19.97
CA ALA A 64 4.12 8.87 19.43
C ALA A 64 5.28 9.17 18.47
N ASN A 65 6.17 8.20 18.29
CA ASN A 65 7.08 8.17 17.16
C ASN A 65 6.29 7.73 15.91
N ARG A 66 6.10 8.62 14.94
CA ARG A 66 5.36 8.33 13.70
C ARG A 66 6.32 8.15 12.55
N ILE A 67 6.26 7.01 11.88
CA ILE A 67 7.24 6.62 10.87
C ILE A 67 6.52 6.12 9.63
N LEU A 68 6.74 6.76 8.49
CA LEU A 68 6.43 6.18 7.18
C LEU A 68 7.60 5.30 6.77
N LEU A 69 7.38 4.00 6.72
CA LEU A 69 8.39 3.03 6.30
C LEU A 69 8.21 2.72 4.80
N LEU A 70 9.29 2.92 4.04
CA LEU A 70 9.37 2.60 2.61
C LEU A 70 10.40 1.47 2.44
N GLU A 71 9.92 0.25 2.24
CA GLU A 71 10.79 -0.93 2.10
C GLU A 71 11.30 -1.07 0.65
N PRO A 72 12.61 -1.05 0.41
CA PRO A 72 13.19 -1.22 -0.92
C PRO A 72 12.77 -2.52 -1.60
N SER A 73 12.66 -3.62 -0.85
CA SER A 73 12.22 -4.92 -1.38
C SER A 73 10.82 -4.87 -1.99
N PHE A 74 9.90 -4.11 -1.35
CA PHE A 74 8.56 -3.90 -1.88
C PHE A 74 8.61 -3.17 -3.23
N PHE A 75 9.33 -2.05 -3.30
CA PHE A 75 9.41 -1.23 -4.50
C PHE A 75 10.25 -1.86 -5.62
N ASN A 76 11.17 -2.76 -5.30
CA ASN A 76 11.85 -3.59 -6.30
C ASN A 76 10.89 -4.59 -6.94
N ARG A 77 9.96 -5.14 -6.15
CA ARG A 77 8.95 -6.08 -6.64
C ARG A 77 7.80 -5.39 -7.37
N TYR A 78 7.40 -4.22 -6.88
CA TYR A 78 6.27 -3.44 -7.39
C TYR A 78 6.73 -1.99 -7.63
N PRO A 79 7.52 -1.75 -8.68
CA PRO A 79 8.07 -0.44 -8.93
C PRO A 79 6.99 0.59 -9.27
N VAL A 80 7.17 1.80 -8.77
CA VAL A 80 6.31 2.94 -9.02
C VAL A 80 7.12 4.13 -9.54
N SER A 81 6.45 5.09 -10.17
CA SER A 81 7.08 6.28 -10.71
C SER A 81 7.56 7.24 -9.63
N GLU A 82 8.47 8.13 -9.99
CA GLU A 82 8.90 9.25 -9.14
C GLU A 82 7.72 10.12 -8.70
N ALA A 83 6.77 10.39 -9.60
CA ALA A 83 5.57 11.15 -9.27
C ALA A 83 4.76 10.49 -8.16
N THR A 84 4.66 9.15 -8.17
CA THR A 84 3.97 8.39 -7.11
C THR A 84 4.68 8.52 -5.78
N ILE A 85 6.01 8.38 -5.76
CA ILE A 85 6.80 8.54 -4.52
C ILE A 85 6.68 9.97 -3.98
N ASN A 86 6.78 10.97 -4.84
CA ASN A 86 6.62 12.38 -4.45
C ASN A 86 5.22 12.64 -3.88
N PHE A 87 4.18 12.03 -4.44
CA PHE A 87 2.82 12.12 -3.91
C PHE A 87 2.71 11.48 -2.52
N ILE A 88 3.25 10.27 -2.31
CA ILE A 88 3.27 9.59 -1.01
C ILE A 88 3.97 10.46 0.04
N ILE A 89 5.14 11.02 -0.29
CA ILE A 89 5.91 11.90 0.58
C ILE A 89 5.13 13.17 0.92
N ALA A 90 4.50 13.80 -0.09
CA ALA A 90 3.71 15.00 0.13
C ALA A 90 2.51 14.73 1.04
N LEU A 91 1.80 13.63 0.80
CA LEU A 91 0.65 13.22 1.59
C LEU A 91 1.03 12.92 3.05
N SER A 92 2.16 12.24 3.27
CA SER A 92 2.63 11.90 4.62
C SER A 92 2.92 13.12 5.49
N LYS A 93 3.31 14.26 4.91
CA LYS A 93 3.60 15.51 5.62
C LYS A 93 2.38 16.07 6.38
N ASN A 94 1.17 15.63 6.05
CA ASN A 94 -0.02 15.99 6.80
C ASN A 94 -0.07 15.31 8.19
N ILE A 95 0.72 14.27 8.40
CA ILE A 95 0.82 13.56 9.69
C ILE A 95 1.88 14.26 10.54
N LYS A 96 1.45 14.85 11.65
CA LYS A 96 2.33 15.63 12.52
C LYS A 96 3.48 14.80 13.07
N GLY A 97 4.70 15.25 12.85
CA GLY A 97 5.92 14.62 13.40
C GLY A 97 6.34 13.32 12.70
N ILE A 98 5.81 13.02 11.52
CA ILE A 98 6.19 11.83 10.78
C ILE A 98 7.65 11.90 10.31
N GLN A 99 8.36 10.80 10.44
CA GLN A 99 9.68 10.57 9.86
C GLN A 99 9.53 9.63 8.67
N ILE A 100 10.19 9.93 7.56
CA ILE A 100 10.19 9.06 6.37
C ILE A 100 11.49 8.27 6.39
N ILE A 101 11.37 6.96 6.53
CA ILE A 101 12.50 6.04 6.63
C ILE A 101 12.46 5.06 5.46
N VAL A 102 13.59 4.91 4.79
CA VAL A 102 13.79 3.91 3.74
C VAL A 102 14.64 2.79 4.30
N GLY A 103 14.09 1.60 4.34
CA GLY A 103 14.78 0.40 4.86
C GLY A 103 13.80 -0.75 5.06
N GLU A 104 14.33 -1.96 5.19
CA GLU A 104 13.54 -3.14 5.52
C GLU A 104 13.14 -3.11 7.01
N PHE A 105 11.94 -3.59 7.32
CA PHE A 105 11.39 -3.58 8.68
C PHE A 105 12.38 -4.15 9.72
N ASP A 106 12.91 -5.35 9.47
CA ASP A 106 13.82 -6.03 10.39
C ASP A 106 15.21 -5.37 10.49
N ALA A 107 15.59 -4.56 9.49
CA ALA A 107 16.83 -3.79 9.54
C ALA A 107 16.68 -2.47 10.31
N VAL A 108 15.47 -1.87 10.26
CA VAL A 108 15.16 -0.60 10.91
C VAL A 108 14.78 -0.79 12.39
N PHE A 109 14.03 -1.85 12.70
CA PHE A 109 13.49 -2.08 14.04
C PHE A 109 14.05 -3.34 14.68
N SER A 110 14.85 -3.16 15.72
CA SER A 110 15.33 -4.30 16.51
C SER A 110 14.18 -5.02 17.22
N PRO A 111 14.31 -6.33 17.52
CA PRO A 111 13.29 -7.10 18.21
C PRO A 111 12.82 -6.51 19.55
N SER A 112 13.68 -5.77 20.24
CA SER A 112 13.36 -5.09 21.51
C SER A 112 12.30 -4.00 21.37
N LEU A 113 12.13 -3.44 20.16
CA LEU A 113 11.14 -2.40 19.88
C LEU A 113 9.77 -2.97 19.48
N HIS A 114 9.68 -4.24 19.11
CA HIS A 114 8.45 -4.81 18.55
C HIS A 114 7.23 -4.66 19.48
N ALA A 115 7.42 -4.74 20.78
CA ALA A 115 6.33 -4.55 21.75
C ALA A 115 5.71 -3.14 21.74
N GLN A 116 6.47 -2.14 21.29
CA GLN A 116 6.04 -0.73 21.22
C GLN A 116 5.46 -0.37 19.85
N ILE A 117 5.66 -1.24 18.82
CA ILE A 117 5.23 -0.99 17.46
C ILE A 117 3.74 -1.25 17.31
N ARG A 118 3.06 -0.32 16.61
CA ARG A 118 1.69 -0.42 16.13
C ARG A 118 1.66 -0.17 14.62
N TYR A 119 0.91 -0.98 13.89
CA TYR A 119 0.74 -0.82 12.45
C TYR A 119 -0.66 -1.25 12.00
N LYS A 120 -1.19 -0.64 10.97
CA LYS A 120 -2.46 -1.07 10.37
C LYS A 120 -2.25 -2.34 9.55
N GLU A 121 -3.17 -3.30 9.70
CA GLU A 121 -3.15 -4.56 8.97
C GLU A 121 -3.21 -4.30 7.45
N HIS A 122 -2.29 -4.93 6.71
CA HIS A 122 -2.32 -4.96 5.25
C HIS A 122 -1.60 -6.22 4.73
N PRO A 123 -2.15 -6.93 3.71
CA PRO A 123 -1.55 -8.18 3.21
C PRO A 123 -0.09 -8.06 2.76
N ALA A 124 0.28 -6.91 2.17
CA ALA A 124 1.64 -6.67 1.69
C ALA A 124 2.68 -6.55 2.83
N PHE A 125 2.25 -6.29 4.06
CA PHE A 125 3.11 -6.06 5.23
C PHE A 125 2.86 -7.06 6.34
N SER A 126 2.49 -8.29 5.99
CA SER A 126 2.24 -9.37 6.95
C SER A 126 3.48 -9.79 7.74
N HIS A 127 4.68 -9.42 7.29
CA HIS A 127 5.95 -9.69 7.97
C HIS A 127 6.25 -8.73 9.13
N PHE A 128 5.56 -7.58 9.21
CA PHE A 128 5.74 -6.65 10.33
C PHE A 128 5.46 -7.32 11.67
N LYS A 129 6.23 -6.93 12.69
CA LYS A 129 6.09 -7.41 14.07
C LYS A 129 5.61 -6.29 14.96
N GLY A 130 4.80 -6.64 15.96
CA GLY A 130 4.20 -5.68 16.88
C GLY A 130 2.70 -5.84 17.01
N HIS A 131 2.03 -4.81 17.49
CA HIS A 131 0.57 -4.79 17.60
C HIS A 131 -0.08 -4.44 16.26
N LYS A 132 -0.73 -5.42 15.66
CA LYS A 132 -1.47 -5.28 14.42
C LYS A 132 -2.85 -4.66 14.70
N CYS A 133 -3.05 -3.42 14.26
CA CYS A 133 -4.34 -2.74 14.30
C CYS A 133 -5.18 -3.14 13.09
N GLN A 134 -6.46 -3.34 13.29
CA GLN A 134 -7.38 -3.64 12.20
C GLN A 134 -7.51 -2.44 11.25
N ARG A 135 -7.71 -2.70 9.96
CA ARG A 135 -8.03 -1.65 8.98
C ARG A 135 -9.41 -1.09 9.24
N ASP A 136 -9.61 0.18 8.90
CA ASP A 136 -10.92 0.80 8.91
C ASP A 136 -11.69 0.37 7.66
N TRP A 137 -12.51 -0.66 7.82
CA TRP A 137 -13.33 -1.17 6.73
C TRP A 137 -14.62 -0.37 6.61
N MET A 138 -14.94 0.09 5.41
CA MET A 138 -16.23 0.70 5.14
C MET A 138 -17.39 -0.28 5.42
N PHE A 139 -17.16 -1.58 5.17
CA PHE A 139 -18.12 -2.66 5.39
C PHE A 139 -17.42 -3.83 6.09
N GLU A 140 -17.14 -3.70 7.38
CA GLU A 140 -16.39 -4.69 8.16
C GLU A 140 -17.06 -6.07 8.23
N HIS A 141 -18.40 -6.11 8.11
CA HIS A 141 -19.17 -7.35 8.11
C HIS A 141 -19.26 -8.02 6.73
N VAL A 142 -18.69 -7.41 5.68
CA VAL A 142 -18.68 -7.96 4.32
C VAL A 142 -17.28 -8.42 3.96
N SER A 143 -17.02 -9.69 4.15
CA SER A 143 -15.73 -10.32 3.90
C SER A 143 -15.86 -11.52 2.95
N GLY A 144 -14.74 -11.96 2.39
CA GLY A 144 -14.67 -13.11 1.50
C GLY A 144 -14.39 -12.75 0.05
N TYR A 145 -14.42 -13.77 -0.81
CA TYR A 145 -14.20 -13.60 -2.25
C TYR A 145 -15.52 -13.31 -2.97
N TYR A 146 -15.51 -12.32 -3.83
CA TYR A 146 -16.62 -11.96 -4.71
C TYR A 146 -16.14 -11.96 -6.17
N PRO A 147 -16.79 -12.70 -7.08
CA PRO A 147 -16.35 -12.81 -8.47
C PRO A 147 -16.54 -11.52 -9.27
N SER A 148 -17.33 -10.57 -8.77
CA SER A 148 -17.51 -9.25 -9.37
C SER A 148 -17.79 -8.18 -8.33
N PHE A 149 -17.52 -6.91 -8.69
CA PHE A 149 -17.91 -5.78 -7.86
C PHE A 149 -19.39 -5.78 -7.50
N PHE A 150 -20.28 -6.07 -8.45
CA PHE A 150 -21.72 -6.05 -8.20
C PHE A 150 -22.16 -7.13 -7.21
N SER A 151 -21.52 -8.30 -7.21
CA SER A 151 -21.82 -9.33 -6.20
C SER A 151 -21.39 -8.90 -4.80
N TYR A 152 -20.26 -8.22 -4.66
CA TYR A 152 -19.82 -7.59 -3.43
C TYR A 152 -20.76 -6.46 -3.00
N TRP A 153 -21.07 -5.54 -3.92
CA TRP A 153 -21.91 -4.36 -3.66
C TRP A 153 -23.31 -4.73 -3.16
N LYS A 154 -23.94 -5.76 -3.73
CA LYS A 154 -25.23 -6.28 -3.23
C LYS A 154 -25.19 -6.71 -1.76
N LYS A 155 -24.02 -7.13 -1.25
CA LYS A 155 -23.87 -7.45 0.18
C LYS A 155 -23.66 -6.17 1.00
N CYS A 156 -22.87 -5.24 0.50
CA CYS A 156 -22.60 -3.95 1.15
C CYS A 156 -23.88 -3.12 1.32
N GLN A 157 -24.73 -3.07 0.30
CA GLN A 157 -25.99 -2.31 0.33
C GLN A 157 -26.90 -2.66 1.52
N LYS A 158 -26.80 -3.87 2.08
CA LYS A 158 -27.56 -4.29 3.26
C LYS A 158 -27.11 -3.58 4.54
N PHE A 159 -25.93 -3.00 4.55
CA PHE A 159 -25.34 -2.31 5.67
C PHE A 159 -25.24 -0.78 5.45
N LEU A 160 -25.74 -0.31 4.30
CA LEU A 160 -25.91 1.13 4.11
C LEU A 160 -27.06 1.57 5.01
N THR A 161 -26.72 2.28 6.06
CA THR A 161 -27.69 3.08 6.78
C THR A 161 -28.03 4.23 5.84
N LEU A 162 -29.23 4.24 5.31
CA LEU A 162 -29.75 5.44 4.66
C LEU A 162 -29.74 6.50 5.74
N LEU A 163 -28.90 7.51 5.58
CA LEU A 163 -29.04 8.75 6.32
C LEU A 163 -30.34 9.34 5.75
N GLU A 164 -31.43 9.02 6.42
CA GLU A 164 -32.67 9.75 6.23
C GLU A 164 -32.43 11.15 6.78
N ASP A 165 -32.52 12.14 5.90
CA ASP A 165 -32.46 13.56 6.19
C ASP A 165 -33.60 13.99 7.15
#